data_4c7083c2744ba06d051bbadfefbba9f4
#
_entry.id   4c7083c2744ba06d051bbadfefbba9f4
#
_cell.length_a   1.000
_cell.length_b   1.000
_cell.length_c   1.000
_cell.angle_alpha   90.00
_cell.angle_beta   90.00
_cell.angle_gamma   90.00
#
_symmetry.space_group_name_H-M   'P 1'
#
loop_
_entity.id
_entity.type
_entity.pdbx_description
1 polymer ?
#
loop_
_entity_poly.entity_id
_entity_poly.type
_entity_poly.pdbx_seq_one_letter_code
_entity_poly.pdbx_strand_id
1 'polypeptide(L)'
;MLVLSALAAFLLILLLRSKPSLPSNQTAKKPLIVYCAAGIKPPVEAAARLYEQTYGVAIQIQYGGSGTLLSNLRIAGKGDLFLAADDTYLQLAQTNHLLDEIVPLARMTPVIAVRQGNPKQIQGLDDLFRVDVALANPDAAAIGKTTRELLRKMDRWTALENRVRVFKPTVNDVANDIKLGTVDAGIIWDATARQYPELELVAVPAFASGEQTVAIGILKFSEQPTAALHFARYLGARDRGLKEFARCGYRPVEGDVWAEKPSLVLFSGGVNRIAIEETIRRFEEREGAQVTRVYNGCGILVSQMKSGQRPDAYFACDLSFMRDVADLFWDATTVSETDMVLLVPKSNPKSIHRLADLAQPGLRLGVANAEQSALGALTARLLKTQGLHDQVMANVKVQTPTADMLVNQMRTGSLDAVVVYEANTSQVRELFTVLPISEPGAKAVQPYAIGRNSQHRLLMERLLSALRSAGSRQRFESAGFHWRAAGD
;
A
#
# COMPACT_ATOMS: atom_id res chain seq x y z
N MET A 1 -72.05 7.20 -32.13
CA MET A 1 -71.41 8.04 -31.10
C MET A 1 -70.97 7.28 -29.83
N LEU A 2 -71.67 6.24 -29.40
CA LEU A 2 -71.35 5.49 -28.18
C LEU A 2 -70.04 4.64 -28.25
N VAL A 3 -69.60 4.19 -29.41
CA VAL A 3 -68.39 3.32 -29.58
C VAL A 3 -67.09 4.14 -29.55
N LEU A 4 -67.09 5.43 -30.00
CA LEU A 4 -65.92 6.30 -29.96
C LEU A 4 -65.63 6.80 -28.53
N SER A 5 -66.66 6.96 -27.69
CA SER A 5 -66.45 7.37 -26.30
C SER A 5 -65.92 6.26 -25.41
N ALA A 6 -66.24 4.99 -25.71
CA ALA A 6 -65.68 3.86 -25.00
C ALA A 6 -64.22 3.61 -25.32
N LEU A 7 -63.78 3.86 -26.58
CA LEU A 7 -62.37 3.74 -27.00
C LEU A 7 -61.49 4.83 -26.38
N ALA A 8 -62.01 6.07 -26.33
CA ALA A 8 -61.31 7.20 -25.69
C ALA A 8 -61.15 7.00 -24.17
N ALA A 9 -62.17 6.47 -23.48
CA ALA A 9 -62.09 6.14 -22.05
C ALA A 9 -61.08 5.00 -21.77
N PHE A 10 -61.03 3.98 -22.65
CA PHE A 10 -60.08 2.88 -22.51
C PHE A 10 -58.62 3.34 -22.76
N LEU A 11 -58.38 4.23 -23.74
CA LEU A 11 -57.07 4.82 -23.96
C LEU A 11 -56.63 5.73 -22.81
N LEU A 12 -57.53 6.48 -22.19
CA LEU A 12 -57.28 7.32 -21.03
C LEU A 12 -56.93 6.47 -19.79
N ILE A 13 -57.58 5.34 -19.59
CA ILE A 13 -57.29 4.40 -18.50
C ILE A 13 -55.95 3.66 -18.72
N LEU A 14 -55.53 3.41 -19.96
CA LEU A 14 -54.22 2.85 -20.28
C LEU A 14 -53.12 3.88 -20.04
N LEU A 15 -53.33 5.15 -20.36
CA LEU A 15 -52.39 6.24 -20.09
C LEU A 15 -52.25 6.59 -18.59
N LEU A 16 -53.29 6.36 -17.80
CA LEU A 16 -53.28 6.54 -16.35
C LEU A 16 -52.66 5.35 -15.60
N ARG A 17 -52.54 4.18 -16.24
CA ARG A 17 -51.87 2.98 -15.66
C ARG A 17 -50.37 2.92 -15.95
N SER A 18 -49.84 3.69 -16.88
CA SER A 18 -48.41 3.85 -17.06
C SER A 18 -47.89 4.96 -16.11
N LYS A 19 -47.96 4.73 -14.79
CA LYS A 19 -47.03 5.40 -13.87
C LYS A 19 -45.64 4.94 -14.29
N PRO A 20 -44.72 5.85 -14.65
CA PRO A 20 -43.32 5.44 -14.76
C PRO A 20 -42.99 4.85 -13.40
N SER A 21 -42.61 3.57 -13.37
CA SER A 21 -41.99 2.98 -12.21
C SER A 21 -40.79 3.88 -11.89
N LEU A 22 -40.90 4.68 -10.83
CA LEU A 22 -39.75 5.31 -10.21
C LEU A 22 -38.72 4.20 -10.04
N PRO A 23 -37.44 4.43 -10.43
CA PRO A 23 -36.43 3.44 -10.25
C PRO A 23 -36.43 3.02 -8.78
N SER A 24 -36.44 1.70 -8.58
CA SER A 24 -36.43 1.04 -7.27
C SER A 24 -35.54 1.81 -6.30
N ASN A 25 -35.98 1.98 -5.08
CA ASN A 25 -35.23 2.44 -3.91
C ASN A 25 -33.82 1.82 -3.89
N GLN A 26 -32.89 2.43 -4.61
CA GLN A 26 -31.49 2.28 -4.26
C GLN A 26 -31.37 3.01 -2.92
N THR A 27 -31.29 2.27 -1.84
CA THR A 27 -30.92 2.79 -0.52
C THR A 27 -29.74 3.73 -0.75
N ALA A 28 -29.94 5.03 -0.55
CA ALA A 28 -28.94 6.05 -0.78
C ALA A 28 -27.66 5.61 -0.02
N LYS A 29 -26.58 5.44 -0.76
CA LYS A 29 -25.29 5.03 -0.15
C LYS A 29 -24.93 6.07 0.91
N LYS A 30 -24.44 5.63 2.06
CA LYS A 30 -23.98 6.51 3.13
C LYS A 30 -22.88 7.43 2.60
N PRO A 31 -22.95 8.76 2.81
CA PRO A 31 -21.91 9.68 2.34
C PRO A 31 -20.56 9.42 3.04
N LEU A 32 -19.48 9.68 2.34
CA LEU A 32 -18.13 9.70 2.92
C LEU A 32 -17.82 11.08 3.46
N ILE A 33 -17.31 11.15 4.68
CA ILE A 33 -16.88 12.38 5.34
C ILE A 33 -15.37 12.52 5.22
N VAL A 34 -14.93 13.62 4.59
CA VAL A 34 -13.51 13.91 4.31
C VAL A 34 -13.10 15.20 5.02
N TYR A 35 -12.07 15.15 5.85
CA TYR A 35 -11.38 16.33 6.38
C TYR A 35 -10.24 16.68 5.41
N CYS A 36 -10.35 17.81 4.72
CA CYS A 36 -9.45 18.18 3.63
C CYS A 36 -8.77 19.53 3.88
N ALA A 37 -7.45 19.58 3.76
CA ALA A 37 -6.72 20.84 3.83
C ALA A 37 -7.20 21.83 2.75
N ALA A 38 -7.47 23.08 3.15
CA ALA A 38 -8.11 24.09 2.30
C ALA A 38 -7.36 24.35 0.99
N GLY A 39 -6.02 24.32 1.02
CA GLY A 39 -5.19 24.52 -0.18
C GLY A 39 -5.38 23.46 -1.26
N ILE A 40 -5.98 22.32 -0.92
CA ILE A 40 -6.16 21.17 -1.85
C ILE A 40 -7.62 21.11 -2.37
N LYS A 41 -8.45 22.06 -2.01
CA LYS A 41 -9.89 22.09 -2.33
C LYS A 41 -10.20 21.86 -3.82
N PRO A 42 -9.64 22.62 -4.80
CA PRO A 42 -10.07 22.52 -6.19
C PRO A 42 -9.92 21.12 -6.82
N PRO A 43 -8.76 20.44 -6.74
CA PRO A 43 -8.62 19.12 -7.33
C PRO A 43 -9.49 18.06 -6.65
N VAL A 44 -9.69 18.17 -5.32
CA VAL A 44 -10.50 17.21 -4.57
C VAL A 44 -11.97 17.35 -4.89
N GLU A 45 -12.50 18.59 -4.98
CA GLU A 45 -13.89 18.83 -5.38
C GLU A 45 -14.18 18.36 -6.82
N ALA A 46 -13.24 18.61 -7.74
CA ALA A 46 -13.39 18.14 -9.11
C ALA A 46 -13.45 16.61 -9.18
N ALA A 47 -12.52 15.93 -8.51
CA ALA A 47 -12.49 14.46 -8.46
C ALA A 47 -13.71 13.88 -7.72
N ALA A 48 -14.14 14.52 -6.61
CA ALA A 48 -15.31 14.10 -5.85
C ALA A 48 -16.59 14.16 -6.68
N ARG A 49 -16.83 15.26 -7.40
CA ARG A 49 -17.98 15.37 -8.31
C ARG A 49 -18.02 14.27 -9.37
N LEU A 50 -16.87 13.96 -9.99
CA LEU A 50 -16.79 12.87 -10.98
C LEU A 50 -17.06 11.50 -10.33
N TYR A 51 -16.55 11.30 -9.12
CA TYR A 51 -16.79 10.09 -8.36
C TYR A 51 -18.26 9.92 -7.96
N GLU A 52 -18.90 10.97 -7.45
CA GLU A 52 -20.33 10.99 -7.11
C GLU A 52 -21.21 10.67 -8.33
N GLN A 53 -20.91 11.30 -9.49
CA GLN A 53 -21.62 11.03 -10.75
C GLN A 53 -21.47 9.57 -11.20
N THR A 54 -20.29 8.97 -10.99
CA THR A 54 -20.00 7.62 -11.45
C THR A 54 -20.55 6.54 -10.52
N TYR A 55 -20.43 6.74 -9.19
CA TYR A 55 -20.69 5.71 -8.19
C TYR A 55 -21.91 5.98 -7.30
N GLY A 56 -22.50 7.17 -7.39
CA GLY A 56 -23.65 7.55 -6.58
C GLY A 56 -23.36 7.62 -5.08
N VAL A 57 -22.10 7.90 -4.68
CA VAL A 57 -21.66 8.06 -3.29
C VAL A 57 -21.35 9.52 -3.07
N ALA A 58 -22.11 10.20 -2.22
CA ALA A 58 -21.88 11.60 -1.88
C ALA A 58 -20.60 11.78 -1.04
N ILE A 59 -19.80 12.79 -1.35
CA ILE A 59 -18.58 13.14 -0.64
C ILE A 59 -18.76 14.44 0.11
N GLN A 60 -18.88 14.38 1.43
CA GLN A 60 -19.03 15.54 2.31
C GLN A 60 -17.64 16.00 2.79
N ILE A 61 -17.22 17.18 2.37
CA ILE A 61 -15.85 17.66 2.63
C ILE A 61 -15.89 18.84 3.61
N GLN A 62 -15.08 18.72 4.67
CA GLN A 62 -14.80 19.79 5.62
C GLN A 62 -13.43 20.37 5.34
N TYR A 63 -13.35 21.68 5.10
CA TYR A 63 -12.10 22.37 4.78
C TYR A 63 -11.54 23.14 5.96
N GLY A 64 -10.20 23.17 6.07
CA GLY A 64 -9.48 23.93 7.09
C GLY A 64 -7.98 23.81 6.96
N GLY A 65 -7.23 24.38 7.89
CA GLY A 65 -5.80 24.08 8.04
C GLY A 65 -5.59 22.67 8.54
N SER A 66 -4.51 21.98 8.10
CA SER A 66 -4.26 20.57 8.46
C SER A 66 -4.21 20.32 9.96
N GLY A 67 -3.61 21.24 10.74
CA GLY A 67 -3.54 21.15 12.20
C GLY A 67 -4.92 21.31 12.87
N THR A 68 -5.71 22.28 12.41
CA THR A 68 -7.08 22.48 12.90
C THR A 68 -7.95 21.27 12.60
N LEU A 69 -7.87 20.71 11.40
CA LEU A 69 -8.64 19.53 11.02
C LEU A 69 -8.23 18.30 11.84
N LEU A 70 -6.93 18.08 12.09
CA LEU A 70 -6.47 17.01 12.93
C LEU A 70 -6.99 17.12 14.37
N SER A 71 -7.03 18.34 14.90
CA SER A 71 -7.60 18.59 16.22
C SER A 71 -9.10 18.30 16.25
N ASN A 72 -9.84 18.77 15.22
CA ASN A 72 -11.28 18.55 15.11
C ASN A 72 -11.62 17.05 15.00
N LEU A 73 -10.92 16.31 14.15
CA LEU A 73 -11.19 14.86 13.97
C LEU A 73 -10.89 14.05 15.23
N ARG A 74 -9.87 14.44 16.03
CA ARG A 74 -9.58 13.81 17.32
C ARG A 74 -10.72 13.99 18.33
N ILE A 75 -11.35 15.16 18.33
CA ILE A 75 -12.47 15.47 19.24
C ILE A 75 -13.75 14.80 18.72
N ALA A 76 -14.01 14.89 17.42
CA ALA A 76 -15.25 14.38 16.83
C ALA A 76 -15.33 12.84 16.84
N GLY A 77 -14.18 12.12 16.69
CA GLY A 77 -14.14 10.66 16.59
C GLY A 77 -15.01 10.11 15.46
N LYS A 78 -15.26 10.91 14.41
CA LYS A 78 -16.15 10.59 13.28
C LYS A 78 -15.52 11.05 11.97
N GLY A 79 -15.83 10.34 10.90
CA GLY A 79 -15.35 10.62 9.55
C GLY A 79 -14.70 9.41 8.92
N ASP A 80 -14.34 9.52 7.66
CA ASP A 80 -13.83 8.39 6.88
C ASP A 80 -12.40 8.64 6.39
N LEU A 81 -12.07 9.89 6.07
CA LEU A 81 -10.82 10.24 5.39
C LEU A 81 -10.23 11.55 5.94
N PHE A 82 -8.90 11.58 6.03
CA PHE A 82 -8.13 12.77 6.35
C PHE A 82 -7.10 13.06 5.27
N LEU A 83 -7.21 14.22 4.62
CA LEU A 83 -6.33 14.68 3.56
C LEU A 83 -5.56 15.91 4.05
N ALA A 84 -4.30 15.70 4.45
CA ALA A 84 -3.41 16.75 4.91
C ALA A 84 -2.56 17.31 3.76
N ALA A 85 -2.13 18.54 3.92
CA ALA A 85 -1.26 19.22 2.97
C ALA A 85 0.23 18.95 3.19
N ASP A 86 0.59 18.14 4.19
CA ASP A 86 1.95 17.69 4.42
C ASP A 86 1.99 16.32 5.13
N ASP A 87 3.12 15.64 4.99
CA ASP A 87 3.37 14.32 5.58
C ASP A 87 3.35 14.35 7.11
N THR A 88 3.77 15.45 7.73
CA THR A 88 3.98 15.50 9.17
C THR A 88 2.68 15.38 9.96
N TYR A 89 1.57 15.93 9.42
CA TYR A 89 0.25 15.77 10.03
C TYR A 89 -0.31 14.35 9.85
N LEU A 90 0.02 13.68 8.74
CA LEU A 90 -0.34 12.26 8.55
C LEU A 90 0.46 11.36 9.49
N GLN A 91 1.78 11.59 9.61
CA GLN A 91 2.63 10.87 10.57
C GLN A 91 2.14 11.08 12.02
N LEU A 92 1.80 12.33 12.38
CA LEU A 92 1.23 12.62 13.69
C LEU A 92 -0.10 11.89 13.92
N ALA A 93 -0.96 11.81 12.90
CA ALA A 93 -2.20 11.06 12.97
C ALA A 93 -1.96 9.54 13.08
N GLN A 94 -0.95 8.99 12.39
CA GLN A 94 -0.55 7.58 12.55
C GLN A 94 0.01 7.29 13.93
N THR A 95 0.92 8.13 14.44
CA THR A 95 1.50 7.99 15.79
C THR A 95 0.40 8.03 16.88
N ASN A 96 -0.66 8.80 16.64
CA ASN A 96 -1.84 8.84 17.52
C ASN A 96 -2.86 7.73 17.22
N HIS A 97 -2.50 6.75 16.39
CA HIS A 97 -3.36 5.61 16.01
C HIS A 97 -4.71 6.01 15.39
N LEU A 98 -4.76 7.11 14.66
CA LEU A 98 -5.98 7.61 14.00
C LEU A 98 -6.12 7.14 12.56
N LEU A 99 -5.02 6.75 11.91
CA LEU A 99 -4.99 6.32 10.51
C LEU A 99 -4.55 4.87 10.38
N ASP A 100 -5.11 4.21 9.38
CA ASP A 100 -4.67 2.91 8.89
C ASP A 100 -3.85 3.09 7.60
N GLU A 101 -4.50 3.05 6.43
CA GLU A 101 -3.82 3.18 5.14
C GLU A 101 -3.63 4.64 4.74
N ILE A 102 -2.52 4.93 4.03
CA ILE A 102 -2.25 6.23 3.42
C ILE A 102 -2.02 6.04 1.94
N VAL A 103 -2.67 6.89 1.13
CA VAL A 103 -2.52 6.93 -0.33
C VAL A 103 -1.89 8.27 -0.71
N PRO A 104 -0.66 8.26 -1.27
CA PRO A 104 -0.02 9.48 -1.74
C PRO A 104 -0.70 10.00 -3.02
N LEU A 105 -0.74 11.33 -3.18
CA LEU A 105 -1.46 11.99 -4.27
C LEU A 105 -0.55 12.88 -5.10
N ALA A 106 0.14 13.83 -4.47
CA ALA A 106 0.93 14.84 -5.19
C ALA A 106 2.02 15.44 -4.31
N ARG A 107 2.89 16.22 -4.93
CA ARG A 107 3.92 17.02 -4.24
C ARG A 107 3.71 18.49 -4.50
N MET A 108 4.12 19.31 -3.56
CA MET A 108 4.11 20.77 -3.65
C MET A 108 5.26 21.36 -2.85
N THR A 109 5.69 22.57 -3.24
CA THR A 109 6.85 23.24 -2.65
C THR A 109 6.45 24.64 -2.16
N PRO A 110 6.97 25.11 -1.00
CA PRO A 110 6.80 26.49 -0.58
C PRO A 110 7.40 27.45 -1.61
N VAL A 111 6.72 28.58 -1.84
CA VAL A 111 7.20 29.68 -2.69
C VAL A 111 6.78 31.00 -2.06
N ILE A 112 7.48 32.07 -2.41
CA ILE A 112 6.96 33.41 -2.15
C ILE A 112 5.94 33.72 -3.24
N ALA A 113 4.76 34.20 -2.84
CA ALA A 113 3.74 34.71 -3.73
C ALA A 113 3.64 36.22 -3.57
N VAL A 114 3.50 36.89 -4.69
CA VAL A 114 3.31 38.33 -4.80
C VAL A 114 2.16 38.60 -5.75
N ARG A 115 1.65 39.82 -5.78
CA ARG A 115 0.66 40.23 -6.77
C ARG A 115 1.26 40.23 -8.17
N GLN A 116 0.45 39.91 -9.18
CA GLN A 116 0.87 39.90 -10.59
C GLN A 116 1.60 41.18 -10.98
N GLY A 117 2.73 41.02 -11.70
CA GLY A 117 3.64 42.09 -12.08
C GLY A 117 4.63 42.51 -10.99
N ASN A 118 4.62 41.83 -9.83
CA ASN A 118 5.57 42.01 -8.73
C ASN A 118 5.90 43.49 -8.42
N PRO A 119 4.94 44.30 -8.00
CA PRO A 119 5.08 45.76 -7.88
C PRO A 119 6.16 46.20 -6.87
N LYS A 120 6.56 45.32 -5.95
CA LYS A 120 7.60 45.57 -4.96
C LYS A 120 8.95 44.97 -5.36
N GLN A 121 9.04 44.37 -6.56
CA GLN A 121 10.28 43.77 -7.11
C GLN A 121 10.94 42.76 -6.15
N ILE A 122 10.12 41.92 -5.50
CA ILE A 122 10.58 40.90 -4.57
C ILE A 122 11.25 39.77 -5.37
N GLN A 123 12.51 39.48 -5.11
CA GLN A 123 13.30 38.47 -5.80
C GLN A 123 13.68 37.28 -4.90
N GLY A 124 13.53 37.42 -3.57
CA GLY A 124 13.90 36.40 -2.64
C GLY A 124 13.47 36.64 -1.21
N LEU A 125 13.98 35.79 -0.32
CA LEU A 125 13.63 35.81 1.10
C LEU A 125 13.99 37.15 1.79
N ASP A 126 15.13 37.73 1.43
CA ASP A 126 15.59 38.96 2.08
C ASP A 126 14.68 40.17 1.79
N ASP A 127 13.96 40.17 0.70
CA ASP A 127 13.02 41.23 0.37
C ASP A 127 11.77 41.23 1.25
N LEU A 128 11.43 40.07 1.84
CA LEU A 128 10.28 39.96 2.76
C LEU A 128 10.47 40.80 4.03
N PHE A 129 11.70 41.15 4.38
CA PHE A 129 11.99 42.01 5.54
C PHE A 129 11.69 43.50 5.30
N ARG A 130 11.32 43.90 4.06
CA ARG A 130 11.08 45.30 3.67
C ARG A 130 9.65 45.60 3.29
N VAL A 131 8.79 44.58 3.29
CA VAL A 131 7.41 44.63 2.79
C VAL A 131 6.42 44.11 3.81
N ASP A 132 5.14 44.35 3.60
CA ASP A 132 4.07 43.77 4.41
C ASP A 132 3.84 42.31 4.02
N VAL A 133 3.99 41.39 4.99
CA VAL A 133 3.94 39.95 4.78
C VAL A 133 2.77 39.34 5.55
N ALA A 134 2.03 38.45 4.89
CA ALA A 134 1.14 37.50 5.55
C ALA A 134 1.75 36.09 5.53
N LEU A 135 1.65 35.36 6.62
CA LEU A 135 1.99 33.95 6.71
C LEU A 135 0.79 33.16 7.22
N ALA A 136 0.74 31.88 6.89
CA ALA A 136 -0.20 30.99 7.57
C ALA A 136 0.29 30.69 8.99
N ASN A 137 -0.67 30.52 9.92
CA ASN A 137 -0.34 30.20 11.30
C ASN A 137 0.35 28.84 11.39
N PRO A 138 1.57 28.77 11.96
CA PRO A 138 2.35 27.54 12.04
C PRO A 138 1.69 26.41 12.84
N ASP A 139 0.78 26.72 13.73
CA ASP A 139 0.11 25.73 14.58
C ASP A 139 -1.24 25.26 13.98
N ALA A 140 -1.76 26.00 12.97
CA ALA A 140 -3.02 25.69 12.32
C ALA A 140 -2.87 25.11 10.91
N ALA A 141 -1.87 25.56 10.14
CA ALA A 141 -1.72 25.23 8.73
C ALA A 141 -0.37 24.61 8.40
N ALA A 142 -0.36 23.60 7.52
CA ALA A 142 0.82 22.90 7.07
C ALA A 142 1.90 23.86 6.51
N ILE A 143 1.53 24.75 5.59
CA ILE A 143 2.48 25.73 5.02
C ILE A 143 3.12 26.63 6.09
N GLY A 144 2.37 27.02 7.12
CA GLY A 144 2.89 27.81 8.23
C GLY A 144 3.93 27.04 9.02
N LYS A 145 3.66 25.77 9.35
CA LYS A 145 4.58 24.87 10.02
C LYS A 145 5.86 24.68 9.19
N THR A 146 5.71 24.29 7.91
CA THR A 146 6.85 24.11 6.99
C THR A 146 7.67 25.39 6.86
N THR A 147 7.01 26.55 6.72
CA THR A 147 7.70 27.85 6.67
C THR A 147 8.53 28.10 7.94
N ARG A 148 7.93 27.89 9.12
CA ARG A 148 8.63 28.04 10.40
C ARG A 148 9.85 27.15 10.49
N GLU A 149 9.71 25.87 10.10
CA GLU A 149 10.81 24.90 10.15
C GLU A 149 11.94 25.25 9.18
N LEU A 150 11.61 25.63 7.94
CA LEU A 150 12.59 26.07 6.94
C LEU A 150 13.36 27.31 7.42
N LEU A 151 12.64 28.33 7.88
CA LEU A 151 13.25 29.59 8.30
C LEU A 151 14.04 29.44 9.60
N ARG A 152 13.66 28.53 10.50
CA ARG A 152 14.48 28.18 11.68
C ARG A 152 15.80 27.54 11.31
N LYS A 153 15.80 26.62 10.33
CA LYS A 153 17.05 26.02 9.81
C LYS A 153 18.01 27.06 9.19
N MET A 154 17.47 28.19 8.76
CA MET A 154 18.22 29.31 8.16
C MET A 154 18.49 30.46 9.16
N ASP A 155 18.12 30.31 10.44
CA ASP A 155 18.16 31.37 11.46
C ASP A 155 17.42 32.66 11.06
N ARG A 156 16.34 32.54 10.25
CA ARG A 156 15.54 33.66 9.74
C ARG A 156 14.14 33.77 10.33
N TRP A 157 13.68 32.76 11.07
CA TRP A 157 12.30 32.72 11.55
C TRP A 157 11.96 33.90 12.46
N THR A 158 12.70 34.08 13.55
CA THR A 158 12.40 35.13 14.55
C THR A 158 12.42 36.52 13.93
N ALA A 159 13.35 36.78 13.01
CA ALA A 159 13.45 38.07 12.33
C ALA A 159 12.21 38.32 11.43
N LEU A 160 11.74 37.29 10.69
CA LEU A 160 10.55 37.43 9.85
C LEU A 160 9.27 37.45 10.68
N GLU A 161 9.15 36.60 11.70
CA GLU A 161 7.98 36.53 12.59
C GLU A 161 7.62 37.89 13.19
N ASN A 162 8.63 38.66 13.63
CA ASN A 162 8.45 40.00 14.17
C ASN A 162 8.02 41.05 13.10
N ARG A 163 8.07 40.69 11.82
CA ARG A 163 7.71 41.55 10.69
C ARG A 163 6.39 41.14 10.03
N VAL A 164 5.89 39.93 10.35
CA VAL A 164 4.62 39.44 9.81
C VAL A 164 3.48 40.35 10.26
N ARG A 165 2.78 40.92 9.29
CA ARG A 165 1.62 41.80 9.55
C ARG A 165 0.43 40.99 10.09
N VAL A 166 0.23 39.77 9.58
CA VAL A 166 -0.88 38.91 9.98
C VAL A 166 -0.58 37.45 9.78
N PHE A 167 -0.99 36.65 10.75
CA PHE A 167 -1.05 35.18 10.62
C PHE A 167 -2.46 34.72 10.27
N LYS A 168 -2.58 33.91 9.23
CA LYS A 168 -3.86 33.43 8.68
C LYS A 168 -4.10 31.95 9.01
N PRO A 169 -5.37 31.52 9.18
CA PRO A 169 -5.67 30.14 9.51
C PRO A 169 -5.39 29.15 8.36
N THR A 170 -5.46 29.61 7.10
CA THR A 170 -5.23 28.78 5.93
C THR A 170 -4.31 29.43 4.89
N VAL A 171 -3.76 28.62 3.98
CA VAL A 171 -2.97 29.11 2.85
C VAL A 171 -3.78 29.96 1.87
N ASN A 172 -5.08 29.66 1.72
CA ASN A 172 -5.97 30.39 0.84
C ASN A 172 -6.26 31.81 1.38
N ASP A 173 -6.32 31.98 2.70
CA ASP A 173 -6.47 33.30 3.31
C ASP A 173 -5.24 34.18 3.06
N VAL A 174 -4.02 33.58 3.10
CA VAL A 174 -2.78 34.28 2.73
C VAL A 174 -2.83 34.70 1.25
N ALA A 175 -3.19 33.76 0.35
CA ALA A 175 -3.31 34.04 -1.09
C ALA A 175 -4.32 35.16 -1.38
N ASN A 176 -5.46 35.17 -0.69
CA ASN A 176 -6.48 36.21 -0.82
C ASN A 176 -5.99 37.58 -0.34
N ASP A 177 -5.24 37.63 0.76
CA ASP A 177 -4.68 38.91 1.23
C ASP A 177 -3.68 39.52 0.22
N ILE A 178 -2.84 38.67 -0.40
CA ILE A 178 -1.92 39.12 -1.46
C ILE A 178 -2.72 39.60 -2.70
N LYS A 179 -3.72 38.82 -3.13
CA LYS A 179 -4.59 39.19 -4.26
C LYS A 179 -5.27 40.53 -4.05
N LEU A 180 -5.82 40.74 -2.87
CA LEU A 180 -6.51 42.01 -2.52
C LEU A 180 -5.55 43.18 -2.27
N GLY A 181 -4.24 42.91 -2.15
CA GLY A 181 -3.21 43.92 -1.87
C GLY A 181 -3.25 44.46 -0.45
N THR A 182 -3.80 43.72 0.50
CA THR A 182 -3.76 44.03 1.94
C THR A 182 -2.36 43.72 2.52
N VAL A 183 -1.59 42.87 1.85
CA VAL A 183 -0.17 42.63 2.06
C VAL A 183 0.53 42.58 0.69
N ASP A 184 1.86 42.77 0.72
CA ASP A 184 2.67 42.78 -0.49
C ASP A 184 3.09 41.35 -0.92
N ALA A 185 3.32 40.47 0.06
CA ALA A 185 3.82 39.12 -0.17
C ALA A 185 3.36 38.14 0.91
N GLY A 186 3.53 36.84 0.62
CA GLY A 186 3.38 35.77 1.58
C GLY A 186 4.07 34.49 1.12
N ILE A 187 4.27 33.52 2.02
CA ILE A 187 4.80 32.20 1.69
C ILE A 187 3.61 31.24 1.63
N ILE A 188 3.39 30.66 0.43
CA ILE A 188 2.30 29.73 0.14
C ILE A 188 2.83 28.52 -0.66
N TRP A 189 1.99 27.54 -0.95
CA TRP A 189 2.34 26.44 -1.83
C TRP A 189 2.34 26.86 -3.31
N ASP A 190 3.30 26.37 -4.08
CA ASP A 190 3.40 26.61 -5.53
C ASP A 190 2.10 26.23 -6.27
N ALA A 191 1.51 25.09 -5.92
CA ALA A 191 0.22 24.65 -6.48
C ALA A 191 -0.94 25.58 -6.09
N THR A 192 -0.95 26.11 -4.85
CA THR A 192 -1.96 27.09 -4.44
C THR A 192 -1.80 28.38 -5.22
N ALA A 193 -0.59 28.90 -5.36
CA ALA A 193 -0.35 30.15 -6.09
C ALA A 193 -0.82 30.07 -7.56
N ARG A 194 -0.60 28.92 -8.23
CA ARG A 194 -1.06 28.71 -9.63
C ARG A 194 -2.58 28.70 -9.80
N GLN A 195 -3.34 28.55 -8.72
CA GLN A 195 -4.81 28.61 -8.75
C GLN A 195 -5.34 30.06 -8.75
N TYR A 196 -4.46 31.03 -8.50
CA TYR A 196 -4.79 32.46 -8.47
C TYR A 196 -4.08 33.18 -9.61
N PRO A 197 -4.75 33.49 -10.73
CA PRO A 197 -4.11 34.17 -11.86
C PRO A 197 -3.64 35.60 -11.51
N GLU A 198 -4.10 36.16 -10.39
CA GLU A 198 -3.68 37.47 -9.89
C GLU A 198 -2.35 37.43 -9.10
N LEU A 199 -1.79 36.23 -8.90
CA LEU A 199 -0.53 36.05 -8.18
C LEU A 199 0.60 35.66 -9.11
N GLU A 200 1.80 36.10 -8.77
CA GLU A 200 3.07 35.70 -9.37
C GLU A 200 3.94 34.99 -8.33
N LEU A 201 4.67 33.97 -8.81
CA LEU A 201 5.54 33.11 -7.97
C LEU A 201 6.97 33.61 -8.02
N VAL A 202 7.57 33.79 -6.86
CA VAL A 202 9.00 34.00 -6.71
C VAL A 202 9.60 32.74 -6.08
N ALA A 203 10.36 32.00 -6.86
CA ALA A 203 11.02 30.77 -6.41
C ALA A 203 12.22 31.10 -5.51
N VAL A 204 12.31 30.42 -4.37
CA VAL A 204 13.45 30.50 -3.46
C VAL A 204 14.15 29.15 -3.45
N PRO A 205 15.38 29.00 -4.00
CA PRO A 205 16.05 27.71 -4.07
C PRO A 205 16.13 26.97 -2.73
N ALA A 206 16.35 27.68 -1.64
CA ALA A 206 16.42 27.11 -0.30
C ALA A 206 15.08 26.47 0.15
N PHE A 207 13.96 26.84 -0.44
CA PHE A 207 12.64 26.27 -0.12
C PHE A 207 12.40 24.89 -0.77
N ALA A 208 13.24 24.46 -1.71
CA ALA A 208 13.14 23.13 -2.31
C ALA A 208 13.22 22.01 -1.26
N SER A 209 13.98 22.20 -0.18
CA SER A 209 14.05 21.27 0.94
C SER A 209 12.77 21.18 1.78
N GLY A 210 11.82 22.06 1.53
CA GLY A 210 10.47 22.07 2.13
C GLY A 210 9.39 21.44 1.24
N GLU A 211 9.76 20.71 0.20
CA GLU A 211 8.80 19.93 -0.59
C GLU A 211 8.03 18.99 0.33
N GLN A 212 6.72 18.93 0.15
CA GLN A 212 5.82 18.11 0.93
C GLN A 212 4.98 17.20 0.04
N THR A 213 4.65 16.02 0.57
CA THR A 213 3.72 15.10 -0.08
C THR A 213 2.30 15.34 0.43
N VAL A 214 1.39 15.57 -0.50
CA VAL A 214 -0.05 15.56 -0.26
C VAL A 214 -0.50 14.10 -0.29
N ALA A 215 -1.16 13.65 0.76
CA ALA A 215 -1.69 12.29 0.80
C ALA A 215 -3.02 12.25 1.58
N ILE A 216 -3.79 11.17 1.35
CA ILE A 216 -5.06 10.92 2.02
C ILE A 216 -4.95 9.67 2.88
N GLY A 217 -5.33 9.76 4.14
CA GLY A 217 -5.36 8.66 5.10
C GLY A 217 -6.77 8.20 5.41
N ILE A 218 -6.96 6.89 5.59
CA ILE A 218 -8.21 6.27 6.01
C ILE A 218 -8.28 6.30 7.53
N LEU A 219 -9.36 6.86 8.08
CA LEU A 219 -9.54 6.96 9.53
C LEU A 219 -9.92 5.60 10.13
N LYS A 220 -9.25 5.21 11.22
CA LYS A 220 -9.50 3.92 11.91
C LYS A 220 -10.92 3.75 12.41
N PHE A 221 -11.56 4.85 12.75
CA PHE A 221 -12.96 4.85 13.22
C PHE A 221 -13.98 5.00 12.10
N SER A 222 -13.55 4.92 10.82
CA SER A 222 -14.48 4.87 9.70
C SER A 222 -15.40 3.66 9.82
N GLU A 223 -16.71 3.91 9.69
CA GLU A 223 -17.72 2.83 9.66
C GLU A 223 -17.84 2.19 8.26
N GLN A 224 -17.16 2.76 7.25
CA GLN A 224 -17.20 2.28 5.86
C GLN A 224 -15.80 2.32 5.22
N PRO A 225 -14.81 1.64 5.83
CA PRO A 225 -13.40 1.79 5.44
C PRO A 225 -13.11 1.30 4.01
N THR A 226 -13.80 0.27 3.51
CA THR A 226 -13.65 -0.20 2.12
C THR A 226 -14.15 0.84 1.12
N ALA A 227 -15.27 1.54 1.42
CA ALA A 227 -15.74 2.63 0.57
C ALA A 227 -14.79 3.84 0.62
N ALA A 228 -14.23 4.13 1.79
CA ALA A 228 -13.21 5.17 1.96
C ALA A 228 -11.95 4.86 1.14
N LEU A 229 -11.44 3.62 1.21
CA LEU A 229 -10.33 3.15 0.38
C LEU A 229 -10.63 3.21 -1.11
N HIS A 230 -11.84 2.85 -1.52
CA HIS A 230 -12.26 2.95 -2.92
C HIS A 230 -12.17 4.39 -3.43
N PHE A 231 -12.66 5.37 -2.66
CA PHE A 231 -12.53 6.79 -3.01
C PHE A 231 -11.06 7.25 -2.96
N ALA A 232 -10.29 6.87 -1.95
CA ALA A 232 -8.88 7.21 -1.86
C ALA A 232 -8.07 6.67 -3.05
N ARG A 233 -8.32 5.43 -3.48
CA ARG A 233 -7.72 4.85 -4.69
C ARG A 233 -8.15 5.59 -5.95
N TYR A 234 -9.43 5.97 -6.07
CA TYR A 234 -9.91 6.79 -7.19
C TYR A 234 -9.18 8.14 -7.25
N LEU A 235 -9.02 8.79 -6.10
CA LEU A 235 -8.32 10.07 -5.99
C LEU A 235 -6.84 9.94 -6.34
N GLY A 236 -6.19 8.83 -5.92
CA GLY A 236 -4.77 8.50 -6.20
C GLY A 236 -4.52 7.80 -7.53
N ALA A 237 -5.55 7.59 -8.37
CA ALA A 237 -5.37 6.95 -9.66
C ALA A 237 -4.86 7.92 -10.73
N ARG A 238 -3.80 7.51 -11.46
CA ARG A 238 -3.13 8.36 -12.46
C ARG A 238 -4.01 8.78 -13.63
N ASP A 239 -5.03 7.98 -13.92
CA ASP A 239 -6.01 8.22 -15.00
C ASP A 239 -7.34 8.79 -14.49
N ARG A 240 -7.46 9.08 -13.19
CA ARG A 240 -8.63 9.68 -12.52
C ARG A 240 -8.24 10.92 -11.72
N GLY A 241 -8.29 10.83 -10.39
CA GLY A 241 -8.12 12.00 -9.52
C GLY A 241 -6.79 12.72 -9.69
N LEU A 242 -5.67 12.02 -9.95
CA LEU A 242 -4.38 12.67 -10.17
C LEU A 242 -4.35 13.59 -11.40
N LYS A 243 -5.23 13.40 -12.40
CA LYS A 243 -5.41 14.35 -13.50
C LYS A 243 -5.95 15.69 -13.01
N GLU A 244 -6.85 15.68 -12.03
CA GLU A 244 -7.39 16.91 -11.46
C GLU A 244 -6.32 17.64 -10.63
N PHE A 245 -5.47 16.89 -9.91
CA PHE A 245 -4.30 17.48 -9.25
C PHE A 245 -3.36 18.16 -10.26
N ALA A 246 -3.01 17.48 -11.36
CA ALA A 246 -2.17 18.07 -12.40
C ALA A 246 -2.79 19.35 -13.01
N ARG A 247 -4.09 19.35 -13.30
CA ARG A 247 -4.81 20.52 -13.83
C ARG A 247 -4.78 21.72 -12.88
N CYS A 248 -4.74 21.45 -11.57
CA CYS A 248 -4.66 22.49 -10.54
C CYS A 248 -3.21 22.89 -10.19
N GLY A 249 -2.20 22.45 -10.99
CA GLY A 249 -0.81 22.85 -10.83
C GLY A 249 -0.02 22.08 -9.79
N TYR A 250 -0.55 21.00 -9.23
CA TYR A 250 0.21 20.06 -8.39
C TYR A 250 1.11 19.19 -9.24
N ARG A 251 2.13 18.58 -8.63
CA ARG A 251 2.97 17.54 -9.21
C ARG A 251 2.48 16.17 -8.72
N PRO A 252 1.66 15.43 -9.49
CA PRO A 252 1.15 14.14 -9.07
C PRO A 252 2.27 13.14 -8.80
N VAL A 253 2.03 12.20 -7.87
CA VAL A 253 2.86 11.01 -7.73
C VAL A 253 2.58 10.02 -8.87
N GLU A 254 3.43 9.01 -9.02
CA GLU A 254 3.14 7.87 -9.89
C GLU A 254 2.07 6.98 -9.22
N GLY A 255 0.81 7.21 -9.58
CA GLY A 255 -0.33 6.45 -9.05
C GLY A 255 -0.60 5.17 -9.84
N ASP A 256 -1.40 4.29 -9.24
CA ASP A 256 -1.92 3.09 -9.92
C ASP A 256 -2.90 3.47 -11.05
N VAL A 257 -3.12 2.57 -12.01
CA VAL A 257 -4.25 2.68 -12.94
C VAL A 257 -5.54 2.43 -12.19
N TRP A 258 -6.58 3.19 -12.52
CA TRP A 258 -7.87 2.98 -11.91
C TRP A 258 -8.49 1.63 -12.29
N ALA A 259 -8.91 0.92 -11.27
CA ALA A 259 -9.79 -0.22 -11.38
C ALA A 259 -10.79 -0.20 -10.22
N GLU A 260 -12.09 -0.31 -10.53
CA GLU A 260 -13.13 -0.35 -9.49
C GLU A 260 -12.90 -1.54 -8.56
N LYS A 261 -12.65 -2.71 -9.13
CA LYS A 261 -12.22 -3.91 -8.42
C LYS A 261 -10.91 -4.41 -9.02
N PRO A 262 -9.74 -3.99 -8.47
CA PRO A 262 -8.45 -4.44 -8.98
C PRO A 262 -8.30 -5.95 -8.94
N SER A 263 -7.76 -6.51 -10.02
CA SER A 263 -7.38 -7.93 -10.09
C SER A 263 -5.86 -8.02 -10.15
N LEU A 264 -5.29 -8.63 -9.13
CA LEU A 264 -3.84 -8.73 -8.89
C LEU A 264 -3.39 -10.18 -9.05
N VAL A 265 -2.16 -10.39 -9.47
CA VAL A 265 -1.55 -11.71 -9.58
C VAL A 265 -0.35 -11.80 -8.65
N LEU A 266 -0.43 -12.67 -7.66
CA LEU A 266 0.67 -12.98 -6.76
C LEU A 266 1.23 -14.38 -7.07
N PHE A 267 2.49 -14.44 -7.49
CA PHE A 267 3.24 -15.68 -7.49
C PHE A 267 3.86 -15.91 -6.12
N SER A 268 3.67 -17.08 -5.55
CA SER A 268 4.23 -17.37 -4.24
C SER A 268 4.74 -18.82 -4.14
N GLY A 269 5.87 -18.96 -3.51
CA GLY A 269 6.33 -20.28 -3.13
C GLY A 269 5.34 -20.99 -2.21
N GLY A 270 5.12 -22.29 -2.44
CA GLY A 270 4.09 -23.08 -1.76
C GLY A 270 4.19 -23.03 -0.23
N VAL A 271 5.42 -22.96 0.32
CA VAL A 271 5.64 -22.89 1.77
C VAL A 271 4.97 -21.67 2.43
N ASN A 272 4.89 -20.54 1.73
CA ASN A 272 4.34 -19.30 2.28
C ASN A 272 2.82 -19.36 2.50
N ARG A 273 2.12 -20.26 1.78
CA ARG A 273 0.67 -20.36 1.73
C ARG A 273 0.03 -20.35 3.13
N ILE A 274 0.53 -21.19 4.03
CA ILE A 274 -0.03 -21.35 5.37
C ILE A 274 0.00 -20.06 6.20
N ALA A 275 1.00 -19.20 5.96
CA ALA A 275 1.19 -17.94 6.72
C ALA A 275 0.43 -16.76 6.11
N ILE A 276 0.17 -16.77 4.78
CA ILE A 276 -0.30 -15.56 4.07
C ILE A 276 -1.78 -15.59 3.63
N GLU A 277 -2.41 -16.77 3.50
CA GLU A 277 -3.79 -16.87 2.97
C GLU A 277 -4.79 -15.99 3.71
N GLU A 278 -4.80 -16.02 5.04
CA GLU A 278 -5.73 -15.23 5.84
C GLU A 278 -5.42 -13.72 5.74
N THR A 279 -4.15 -13.35 5.64
CA THR A 279 -3.76 -11.94 5.45
C THR A 279 -4.25 -11.44 4.09
N ILE A 280 -4.09 -12.23 3.03
CA ILE A 280 -4.54 -11.86 1.69
C ILE A 280 -6.07 -11.75 1.64
N ARG A 281 -6.80 -12.70 2.26
CA ARG A 281 -8.27 -12.66 2.32
C ARG A 281 -8.77 -11.37 2.99
N ARG A 282 -8.18 -10.99 4.13
CA ARG A 282 -8.51 -9.73 4.83
C ARG A 282 -8.15 -8.50 4.00
N PHE A 283 -7.04 -8.55 3.29
CA PHE A 283 -6.63 -7.50 2.37
C PHE A 283 -7.64 -7.33 1.23
N GLU A 284 -8.09 -8.43 0.61
CA GLU A 284 -9.11 -8.41 -0.44
C GLU A 284 -10.42 -7.77 0.05
N GLU A 285 -10.89 -8.14 1.23
CA GLU A 285 -12.10 -7.60 1.84
C GLU A 285 -11.95 -6.10 2.15
N ARG A 286 -10.79 -5.72 2.68
CA ARG A 286 -10.49 -4.34 3.07
C ARG A 286 -10.35 -3.41 1.86
N GLU A 287 -9.60 -3.83 0.84
CA GLU A 287 -9.32 -3.04 -0.36
C GLU A 287 -10.43 -3.13 -1.42
N GLY A 288 -11.34 -4.10 -1.32
CA GLY A 288 -12.29 -4.40 -2.39
C GLY A 288 -11.57 -4.89 -3.66
N ALA A 289 -10.45 -5.60 -3.52
CA ALA A 289 -9.62 -6.12 -4.60
C ALA A 289 -9.75 -7.65 -4.69
N GLN A 290 -9.19 -8.23 -5.76
CA GLN A 290 -9.06 -9.67 -5.92
C GLN A 290 -7.58 -10.01 -6.17
N VAL A 291 -7.05 -10.99 -5.43
CA VAL A 291 -5.68 -11.47 -5.59
C VAL A 291 -5.71 -12.92 -6.09
N THR A 292 -5.32 -13.15 -7.33
CA THR A 292 -5.08 -14.49 -7.86
C THR A 292 -3.74 -15.00 -7.32
N ARG A 293 -3.77 -16.06 -6.50
CA ARG A 293 -2.57 -16.68 -5.92
C ARG A 293 -2.14 -17.85 -6.77
N VAL A 294 -0.89 -17.86 -7.21
CA VAL A 294 -0.27 -18.99 -7.90
C VAL A 294 0.80 -19.57 -7.00
N TYR A 295 0.46 -20.68 -6.34
CA TYR A 295 1.38 -21.40 -5.45
C TYR A 295 2.07 -22.54 -6.19
N ASN A 296 3.41 -22.55 -6.19
CA ASN A 296 4.18 -23.63 -6.79
C ASN A 296 5.59 -23.72 -6.21
N GLY A 297 6.40 -24.68 -6.66
CA GLY A 297 7.85 -24.67 -6.46
C GLY A 297 8.48 -23.46 -7.14
N CYS A 298 9.43 -22.81 -6.47
CA CYS A 298 10.00 -21.55 -6.96
C CYS A 298 10.71 -21.69 -8.31
N GLY A 299 11.30 -22.86 -8.64
CA GLY A 299 11.88 -23.12 -9.96
C GLY A 299 10.82 -23.09 -11.08
N ILE A 300 9.62 -23.64 -10.82
CA ILE A 300 8.50 -23.61 -11.78
C ILE A 300 8.04 -22.16 -11.97
N LEU A 301 7.87 -21.41 -10.88
CA LEU A 301 7.46 -19.99 -10.96
C LEU A 301 8.48 -19.14 -11.73
N VAL A 302 9.77 -19.34 -11.48
CA VAL A 302 10.86 -18.68 -12.22
C VAL A 302 10.80 -19.02 -13.71
N SER A 303 10.59 -20.30 -14.06
CA SER A 303 10.46 -20.75 -15.46
C SER A 303 9.24 -20.09 -16.15
N GLN A 304 8.12 -19.97 -15.46
CA GLN A 304 6.92 -19.27 -15.97
C GLN A 304 7.21 -17.78 -16.21
N MET A 305 7.93 -17.10 -15.30
CA MET A 305 8.32 -15.70 -15.47
C MET A 305 9.32 -15.52 -16.61
N LYS A 306 10.30 -16.41 -16.76
CA LYS A 306 11.24 -16.43 -17.89
C LYS A 306 10.53 -16.69 -19.23
N SER A 307 9.41 -17.43 -19.22
CA SER A 307 8.55 -17.68 -20.38
C SER A 307 7.59 -16.50 -20.69
N GLY A 308 7.68 -15.39 -19.96
CA GLY A 308 6.92 -14.17 -20.26
C GLY A 308 5.77 -13.84 -19.32
N GLN A 309 5.45 -14.68 -18.32
CA GLN A 309 4.46 -14.30 -17.31
C GLN A 309 4.96 -13.16 -16.43
N ARG A 310 4.08 -12.23 -16.10
CA ARG A 310 4.41 -11.00 -15.35
C ARG A 310 3.44 -10.82 -14.20
N PRO A 311 3.69 -11.47 -13.03
CA PRO A 311 2.87 -11.27 -11.83
C PRO A 311 3.08 -9.84 -11.30
N ASP A 312 2.07 -9.33 -10.57
CA ASP A 312 2.16 -8.05 -9.87
C ASP A 312 3.13 -8.10 -8.70
N ALA A 313 3.28 -9.27 -8.06
CA ALA A 313 4.32 -9.51 -7.08
C ALA A 313 4.77 -10.98 -7.07
N TYR A 314 5.99 -11.18 -6.55
CA TYR A 314 6.57 -12.49 -6.29
C TYR A 314 7.02 -12.60 -4.84
N PHE A 315 6.52 -13.61 -4.15
CA PHE A 315 6.94 -13.96 -2.79
C PHE A 315 7.69 -15.30 -2.84
N ALA A 316 9.00 -15.24 -2.97
CA ALA A 316 9.82 -16.42 -3.15
C ALA A 316 9.97 -17.25 -1.87
N CYS A 317 10.31 -18.54 -2.01
CA CYS A 317 10.70 -19.39 -0.89
C CYS A 317 12.15 -19.14 -0.45
N ASP A 318 13.00 -18.62 -1.34
CA ASP A 318 14.41 -18.37 -1.07
C ASP A 318 14.97 -17.25 -1.96
N LEU A 319 15.96 -16.54 -1.43
CA LEU A 319 16.66 -15.44 -2.11
C LEU A 319 17.27 -15.81 -3.46
N SER A 320 17.73 -17.05 -3.64
CA SER A 320 18.35 -17.48 -4.90
C SER A 320 17.38 -17.38 -6.06
N PHE A 321 16.14 -17.82 -5.88
CA PHE A 321 15.10 -17.77 -6.90
C PHE A 321 14.55 -16.35 -7.17
N MET A 322 14.65 -15.45 -6.20
CA MET A 322 14.38 -14.03 -6.43
C MET A 322 15.47 -13.39 -7.31
N ARG A 323 16.74 -13.73 -7.08
CA ARG A 323 17.88 -13.23 -7.89
C ARG A 323 17.78 -13.64 -9.35
N ASP A 324 17.27 -14.84 -9.63
CA ASP A 324 17.13 -15.39 -10.99
C ASP A 324 16.17 -14.59 -11.90
N VAL A 325 15.36 -13.72 -11.31
CA VAL A 325 14.35 -12.87 -11.98
C VAL A 325 14.36 -11.42 -11.45
N ALA A 326 15.46 -10.99 -10.83
CA ALA A 326 15.56 -9.69 -10.18
C ALA A 326 15.29 -8.49 -11.12
N ASP A 327 15.61 -8.65 -12.41
CA ASP A 327 15.34 -7.65 -13.47
C ASP A 327 13.86 -7.37 -13.69
N LEU A 328 12.98 -8.30 -13.33
CA LEU A 328 11.52 -8.17 -13.47
C LEU A 328 10.86 -7.41 -12.31
N PHE A 329 11.57 -7.22 -11.20
CA PHE A 329 11.02 -6.71 -9.95
C PHE A 329 11.75 -5.47 -9.44
N TRP A 330 11.08 -4.71 -8.58
CA TRP A 330 11.72 -3.73 -7.71
C TRP A 330 12.49 -4.44 -6.60
N ASP A 331 13.25 -3.68 -5.81
CA ASP A 331 14.06 -4.24 -4.73
C ASP A 331 13.22 -5.10 -3.78
N ALA A 332 13.73 -6.29 -3.52
CA ALA A 332 13.03 -7.25 -2.70
C ALA A 332 13.18 -6.96 -1.20
N THR A 333 12.10 -7.11 -0.47
CA THR A 333 12.06 -6.99 0.99
C THR A 333 11.99 -8.38 1.61
N THR A 334 12.92 -8.70 2.52
CA THR A 334 12.85 -9.92 3.33
C THR A 334 11.72 -9.83 4.34
N VAL A 335 10.86 -10.86 4.39
CA VAL A 335 9.72 -10.93 5.31
C VAL A 335 10.00 -11.94 6.43
N SER A 336 10.47 -13.14 6.10
CA SER A 336 10.67 -14.23 7.03
C SER A 336 11.83 -15.13 6.62
N GLU A 337 12.19 -16.08 7.49
CA GLU A 337 13.00 -17.25 7.15
C GLU A 337 12.39 -18.50 7.79
N THR A 338 12.76 -19.69 7.31
CA THR A 338 12.39 -20.97 7.91
C THR A 338 13.54 -21.96 7.83
N ASP A 339 13.67 -22.78 8.86
CA ASP A 339 14.70 -23.81 8.91
C ASP A 339 14.32 -25.03 8.04
N MET A 340 15.31 -25.73 7.51
CA MET A 340 15.16 -27.04 6.92
C MET A 340 15.24 -28.09 8.02
N VAL A 341 14.37 -29.09 7.96
CA VAL A 341 14.26 -30.15 8.97
C VAL A 341 14.10 -31.51 8.31
N LEU A 342 14.43 -32.57 9.05
CA LEU A 342 14.04 -33.93 8.70
C LEU A 342 12.68 -34.23 9.34
N LEU A 343 11.79 -34.82 8.56
CA LEU A 343 10.52 -35.33 9.04
C LEU A 343 10.57 -36.89 8.97
N VAL A 344 10.41 -37.55 10.10
CA VAL A 344 10.40 -38.98 10.23
C VAL A 344 9.15 -39.50 10.95
N PRO A 345 8.72 -40.76 10.79
CA PRO A 345 7.62 -41.32 11.54
C PRO A 345 7.82 -41.13 13.05
N LYS A 346 6.74 -40.99 13.82
CA LYS A 346 6.79 -40.70 15.27
C LYS A 346 7.65 -41.71 16.05
N SER A 347 7.57 -42.97 15.67
CA SER A 347 8.36 -44.08 16.26
C SER A 347 9.81 -44.12 15.81
N ASN A 348 10.18 -43.38 14.74
CA ASN A 348 11.50 -43.37 14.12
C ASN A 348 12.16 -44.76 13.99
N PRO A 349 11.54 -45.70 13.29
CA PRO A 349 11.99 -47.11 13.27
C PRO A 349 13.34 -47.31 12.59
N LYS A 350 13.83 -46.30 11.87
CA LYS A 350 15.13 -46.29 11.19
C LYS A 350 16.22 -45.58 11.99
N SER A 351 15.93 -45.11 13.18
CA SER A 351 16.87 -44.40 14.07
C SER A 351 17.62 -43.25 13.36
N ILE A 352 16.89 -42.45 12.58
CA ILE A 352 17.42 -41.27 11.88
C ILE A 352 17.42 -40.11 12.89
N HIS A 353 18.59 -39.49 13.15
CA HIS A 353 18.72 -38.39 14.10
C HIS A 353 19.36 -37.14 13.50
N ARG A 354 20.08 -37.25 12.39
CA ARG A 354 20.81 -36.16 11.74
C ARG A 354 20.89 -36.38 10.22
N LEU A 355 21.26 -35.33 9.50
CA LEU A 355 21.35 -35.33 8.03
C LEU A 355 22.21 -36.50 7.49
N ALA A 356 23.34 -36.80 8.15
CA ALA A 356 24.24 -37.88 7.73
C ALA A 356 23.59 -39.29 7.78
N ASP A 357 22.61 -39.51 8.62
CA ASP A 357 21.93 -40.80 8.74
C ASP A 357 21.08 -41.14 7.49
N LEU A 358 20.75 -40.14 6.67
CA LEU A 358 20.06 -40.35 5.38
C LEU A 358 20.92 -41.15 4.37
N ALA A 359 22.23 -41.22 4.58
CA ALA A 359 23.14 -42.01 3.73
C ALA A 359 23.12 -43.52 4.03
N GLN A 360 22.43 -43.99 5.10
CA GLN A 360 22.28 -45.40 5.43
C GLN A 360 21.61 -46.16 4.29
N PRO A 361 22.21 -47.28 3.82
CA PRO A 361 21.62 -48.04 2.71
C PRO A 361 20.22 -48.58 3.03
N GLY A 362 19.35 -48.62 2.01
CA GLY A 362 18.02 -49.24 2.12
C GLY A 362 16.93 -48.35 2.71
N LEU A 363 17.20 -47.06 2.95
CA LEU A 363 16.18 -46.10 3.29
C LEU A 363 15.31 -45.75 2.06
N ARG A 364 14.08 -45.38 2.34
CA ARG A 364 13.12 -44.83 1.35
C ARG A 364 12.96 -43.33 1.62
N LEU A 365 13.71 -42.52 0.88
CA LEU A 365 13.74 -41.08 1.09
C LEU A 365 12.89 -40.33 0.07
N GLY A 366 12.35 -39.20 0.49
CA GLY A 366 11.76 -38.19 -0.39
C GLY A 366 12.52 -36.87 -0.26
N VAL A 367 12.81 -36.25 -1.39
CA VAL A 367 13.37 -34.90 -1.45
C VAL A 367 12.59 -34.03 -2.45
N ALA A 368 12.68 -32.73 -2.31
CA ALA A 368 12.13 -31.85 -3.35
C ALA A 368 13.08 -31.86 -4.57
N ASN A 369 12.51 -31.71 -5.77
CA ASN A 369 13.27 -31.62 -7.01
C ASN A 369 14.10 -30.34 -7.05
N ALA A 370 15.40 -30.48 -7.34
CA ALA A 370 16.34 -29.34 -7.25
C ALA A 370 16.12 -28.25 -8.29
N GLU A 371 15.53 -28.56 -9.44
CA GLU A 371 15.24 -27.57 -10.50
C GLU A 371 13.89 -26.89 -10.30
N GLN A 372 12.93 -27.60 -9.72
CA GLN A 372 11.56 -27.13 -9.56
C GLN A 372 11.31 -26.43 -8.23
N SER A 373 12.14 -26.70 -7.21
CA SER A 373 11.90 -26.28 -5.83
C SER A 373 13.12 -25.63 -5.19
N ALA A 374 12.90 -24.53 -4.47
CA ALA A 374 13.93 -23.92 -3.62
C ALA A 374 14.43 -24.90 -2.55
N LEU A 375 13.51 -25.66 -1.91
CA LEU A 375 13.87 -26.71 -0.95
C LEU A 375 14.79 -27.75 -1.59
N GLY A 376 14.49 -28.19 -2.81
CA GLY A 376 15.32 -29.17 -3.53
C GLY A 376 16.70 -28.63 -3.84
N ALA A 377 16.81 -27.41 -4.35
CA ALA A 377 18.09 -26.76 -4.63
C ALA A 377 18.92 -26.55 -3.36
N LEU A 378 18.29 -26.12 -2.25
CA LEU A 378 18.94 -25.97 -0.95
C LEU A 378 19.40 -27.33 -0.40
N THR A 379 18.55 -28.37 -0.47
CA THR A 379 18.88 -29.73 -0.04
C THR A 379 20.07 -30.29 -0.83
N ALA A 380 20.04 -30.20 -2.16
CA ALA A 380 21.13 -30.66 -3.01
C ALA A 380 22.45 -29.95 -2.71
N ARG A 381 22.41 -28.62 -2.52
CA ARG A 381 23.59 -27.82 -2.14
C ARG A 381 24.13 -28.26 -0.77
N LEU A 382 23.26 -28.42 0.23
CA LEU A 382 23.62 -28.83 1.57
C LEU A 382 24.28 -30.21 1.57
N LEU A 383 23.66 -31.19 0.89
CA LEU A 383 24.22 -32.55 0.76
C LEU A 383 25.57 -32.58 0.04
N LYS A 384 25.76 -31.77 -1.02
CA LYS A 384 27.04 -31.62 -1.72
C LYS A 384 28.12 -31.04 -0.80
N THR A 385 27.80 -30.01 -0.04
CA THR A 385 28.74 -29.38 0.91
C THR A 385 29.18 -30.37 2.01
N GLN A 386 28.29 -31.28 2.41
CA GLN A 386 28.59 -32.32 3.40
C GLN A 386 29.21 -33.61 2.80
N GLY A 387 29.38 -33.68 1.48
CA GLY A 387 29.87 -34.89 0.81
C GLY A 387 28.91 -36.09 0.85
N LEU A 388 27.64 -35.85 1.10
CA LEU A 388 26.61 -36.90 1.29
C LEU A 388 25.70 -37.08 0.07
N HIS A 389 25.84 -36.23 -0.96
CA HIS A 389 24.88 -36.12 -2.04
C HIS A 389 24.58 -37.46 -2.71
N ASP A 390 25.59 -38.18 -3.19
CA ASP A 390 25.39 -39.39 -4.00
C ASP A 390 24.82 -40.55 -3.17
N GLN A 391 25.28 -40.68 -1.91
CA GLN A 391 24.78 -41.69 -0.99
C GLN A 391 23.32 -41.49 -0.62
N VAL A 392 22.93 -40.23 -0.34
CA VAL A 392 21.54 -39.90 -0.02
C VAL A 392 20.67 -40.05 -1.26
N MET A 393 21.12 -39.57 -2.43
CA MET A 393 20.34 -39.67 -3.67
C MET A 393 20.11 -41.11 -4.12
N ALA A 394 21.00 -42.06 -3.81
CA ALA A 394 20.77 -43.49 -4.04
C ALA A 394 19.54 -44.03 -3.25
N ASN A 395 19.23 -43.46 -2.11
CA ASN A 395 18.08 -43.79 -1.28
C ASN A 395 16.79 -43.10 -1.67
N VAL A 396 16.85 -42.05 -2.52
CA VAL A 396 15.68 -41.24 -2.91
C VAL A 396 14.74 -42.07 -3.79
N LYS A 397 13.50 -42.21 -3.37
CA LYS A 397 12.41 -42.89 -4.11
C LYS A 397 11.42 -41.92 -4.74
N VAL A 398 11.31 -40.71 -4.17
CA VAL A 398 10.34 -39.70 -4.61
C VAL A 398 11.03 -38.34 -4.69
N GLN A 399 10.82 -37.64 -5.79
CA GLN A 399 11.12 -36.22 -5.94
C GLN A 399 9.85 -35.45 -6.25
N THR A 400 9.61 -34.35 -5.54
CA THR A 400 8.38 -33.52 -5.69
C THR A 400 8.71 -32.04 -5.94
N PRO A 401 7.86 -31.31 -6.62
CA PRO A 401 8.06 -29.87 -6.82
C PRO A 401 7.83 -29.02 -5.56
N THR A 402 7.13 -29.55 -4.53
CA THR A 402 6.84 -28.81 -3.29
C THR A 402 7.02 -29.68 -2.05
N ALA A 403 7.32 -29.06 -0.91
CA ALA A 403 7.45 -29.73 0.38
C ALA A 403 6.13 -30.36 0.88
N ASP A 404 4.99 -29.73 0.59
CA ASP A 404 3.67 -30.25 0.99
C ASP A 404 3.39 -31.64 0.37
N MET A 405 3.82 -31.85 -0.85
CA MET A 405 3.72 -33.18 -1.50
C MET A 405 4.56 -34.22 -0.79
N LEU A 406 5.74 -33.86 -0.26
CA LEU A 406 6.58 -34.77 0.55
C LEU A 406 5.90 -35.13 1.87
N VAL A 407 5.32 -34.14 2.55
CA VAL A 407 4.55 -34.38 3.78
C VAL A 407 3.38 -35.32 3.51
N ASN A 408 2.68 -35.19 2.38
CA ASN A 408 1.61 -36.10 2.00
C ASN A 408 2.12 -37.52 1.71
N GLN A 409 3.29 -37.69 1.07
CA GLN A 409 3.92 -38.99 0.87
C GLN A 409 4.29 -39.64 2.21
N MET A 410 4.78 -38.88 3.19
CA MET A 410 5.02 -39.40 4.53
C MET A 410 3.74 -39.92 5.20
N ARG A 411 2.60 -39.23 5.03
CA ARG A 411 1.30 -39.66 5.57
C ARG A 411 0.85 -41.05 5.03
N THR A 412 1.25 -41.41 3.82
CA THR A 412 0.90 -42.70 3.24
C THR A 412 1.80 -43.84 3.75
N GLY A 413 2.85 -43.54 4.55
CA GLY A 413 3.83 -44.53 5.03
C GLY A 413 4.77 -45.07 3.96
N SER A 414 4.82 -44.42 2.79
CA SER A 414 5.65 -44.83 1.67
C SER A 414 7.14 -44.51 1.84
N LEU A 415 7.47 -43.57 2.73
CA LEU A 415 8.80 -43.03 2.96
C LEU A 415 9.23 -43.18 4.43
N ASP A 416 10.52 -43.34 4.66
CA ASP A 416 11.15 -43.45 5.97
C ASP A 416 11.56 -42.05 6.49
N ALA A 417 11.94 -41.13 5.61
CA ALA A 417 12.24 -39.74 5.93
C ALA A 417 12.09 -38.80 4.72
N VAL A 418 11.86 -37.54 4.99
CA VAL A 418 11.89 -36.45 3.99
C VAL A 418 12.61 -35.25 4.55
N VAL A 419 13.21 -34.44 3.67
CA VAL A 419 13.68 -33.08 3.98
C VAL A 419 12.57 -32.09 3.63
N VAL A 420 12.15 -31.29 4.59
CA VAL A 420 11.08 -30.25 4.42
C VAL A 420 11.46 -28.97 5.14
N TYR A 421 10.69 -27.91 4.99
CA TYR A 421 10.80 -26.74 5.85
C TYR A 421 10.06 -26.96 7.17
N GLU A 422 10.54 -26.37 8.26
CA GLU A 422 9.84 -26.43 9.55
C GLU A 422 8.39 -25.95 9.41
N ALA A 423 8.16 -24.90 8.62
CA ALA A 423 6.83 -24.38 8.33
C ALA A 423 5.85 -25.43 7.76
N ASN A 424 6.33 -26.45 7.04
CA ASN A 424 5.47 -27.52 6.52
C ASN A 424 5.09 -28.57 7.58
N THR A 425 5.65 -28.49 8.79
CA THR A 425 5.45 -29.50 9.84
C THR A 425 4.40 -29.13 10.85
N SER A 426 3.97 -27.88 10.93
CA SER A 426 3.08 -27.32 11.96
C SER A 426 1.80 -28.15 12.16
N GLN A 427 1.21 -28.69 11.09
CA GLN A 427 -0.04 -29.46 11.12
C GLN A 427 0.14 -30.98 11.25
N VAL A 428 1.38 -31.47 11.39
CA VAL A 428 1.68 -32.92 11.36
C VAL A 428 2.56 -33.37 12.53
N ARG A 429 2.86 -32.52 13.47
CA ARG A 429 3.73 -32.80 14.64
C ARG A 429 3.20 -33.94 15.55
N GLU A 430 1.92 -34.23 15.50
CA GLU A 430 1.35 -35.38 16.21
C GLU A 430 1.69 -36.71 15.56
N LEU A 431 1.82 -36.74 14.23
CA LEU A 431 2.08 -37.94 13.44
C LEU A 431 3.56 -38.24 13.23
N PHE A 432 4.39 -37.18 13.27
CA PHE A 432 5.80 -37.26 12.87
C PHE A 432 6.70 -36.60 13.92
N THR A 433 7.95 -37.05 13.96
CA THR A 433 9.04 -36.40 14.67
C THR A 433 9.77 -35.45 13.71
N VAL A 434 9.95 -34.21 14.16
CA VAL A 434 10.69 -33.17 13.44
C VAL A 434 12.07 -33.07 14.05
N LEU A 435 13.12 -33.29 13.21
CA LEU A 435 14.51 -33.28 13.65
C LEU A 435 15.21 -32.09 12.98
N PRO A 436 15.89 -31.24 13.75
CA PRO A 436 16.58 -30.07 13.18
C PRO A 436 17.78 -30.53 12.35
N ILE A 437 18.05 -29.77 11.27
CA ILE A 437 19.26 -29.86 10.49
C ILE A 437 20.20 -28.75 10.97
N SER A 438 21.28 -29.10 11.67
CA SER A 438 22.15 -28.13 12.33
C SER A 438 23.26 -27.58 11.43
N GLU A 439 23.42 -28.14 10.24
CA GLU A 439 24.47 -27.79 9.29
C GLU A 439 24.25 -26.36 8.73
N PRO A 440 25.33 -25.56 8.60
CA PRO A 440 25.24 -24.20 8.04
C PRO A 440 24.60 -24.22 6.65
N GLY A 441 23.66 -23.27 6.43
CA GLY A 441 22.93 -23.17 5.17
C GLY A 441 21.62 -23.96 5.10
N ALA A 442 21.23 -24.65 6.19
CA ALA A 442 19.95 -25.35 6.29
C ALA A 442 18.77 -24.37 6.58
N LYS A 443 18.72 -23.25 5.87
CA LYS A 443 17.72 -22.19 6.00
C LYS A 443 17.26 -21.67 4.65
N ALA A 444 16.02 -21.23 4.58
CA ALA A 444 15.48 -20.49 3.44
C ALA A 444 14.95 -19.13 3.89
N VAL A 445 15.24 -18.09 3.12
CA VAL A 445 14.82 -16.71 3.39
C VAL A 445 13.76 -16.31 2.37
N GLN A 446 12.60 -15.84 2.83
CA GLN A 446 11.46 -15.51 1.98
C GLN A 446 11.44 -13.99 1.65
N PRO A 447 11.89 -13.59 0.45
CA PRO A 447 11.76 -12.22 -0.05
C PRO A 447 10.46 -12.02 -0.81
N TYR A 448 9.87 -10.83 -0.63
CA TYR A 448 8.75 -10.31 -1.42
C TYR A 448 9.23 -9.17 -2.32
N ALA A 449 8.83 -9.17 -3.58
CA ALA A 449 9.14 -8.08 -4.52
C ALA A 449 7.95 -7.77 -5.42
N ILE A 450 7.80 -6.48 -5.77
CA ILE A 450 6.73 -5.98 -6.64
C ILE A 450 7.23 -5.95 -8.08
N GLY A 451 6.41 -6.42 -9.02
CA GLY A 451 6.71 -6.44 -10.45
C GLY A 451 6.86 -5.02 -11.03
N ARG A 452 7.93 -4.76 -11.80
CA ARG A 452 8.16 -3.46 -12.46
C ARG A 452 7.04 -3.09 -13.44
N ASN A 453 6.36 -4.09 -14.00
CA ASN A 453 5.26 -3.90 -14.96
C ASN A 453 3.88 -3.85 -14.28
N SER A 454 3.79 -3.95 -12.96
CA SER A 454 2.52 -3.87 -12.26
C SER A 454 1.86 -2.52 -12.48
N GLN A 455 0.59 -2.53 -12.84
CA GLN A 455 -0.24 -1.34 -12.94
C GLN A 455 -0.80 -0.89 -11.58
N HIS A 456 -0.55 -1.69 -10.52
CA HIS A 456 -1.08 -1.56 -9.18
C HIS A 456 0.03 -1.59 -8.12
N ARG A 457 1.12 -0.85 -8.37
CA ARG A 457 2.30 -0.83 -7.50
C ARG A 457 1.95 -0.42 -6.08
N LEU A 458 1.22 0.69 -5.91
CA LEU A 458 0.86 1.21 -4.58
C LEU A 458 -0.06 0.23 -3.81
N LEU A 459 -0.95 -0.46 -4.53
CA LEU A 459 -1.80 -1.49 -3.94
C LEU A 459 -0.96 -2.70 -3.49
N MET A 460 0.06 -3.10 -4.27
CA MET A 460 0.97 -4.18 -3.89
C MET A 460 1.91 -3.79 -2.74
N GLU A 461 2.28 -2.51 -2.60
CA GLU A 461 2.99 -1.98 -1.43
C GLU A 461 2.12 -2.08 -0.16
N ARG A 462 0.82 -1.81 -0.26
CA ARG A 462 -0.12 -2.01 0.86
C ARG A 462 -0.32 -3.50 1.19
N LEU A 463 -0.30 -4.39 0.20
CA LEU A 463 -0.28 -5.84 0.47
C LEU A 463 0.98 -6.25 1.24
N LEU A 464 2.16 -5.74 0.86
CA LEU A 464 3.39 -5.96 1.61
C LEU A 464 3.27 -5.45 3.05
N SER A 465 2.70 -4.26 3.25
CA SER A 465 2.45 -3.70 4.58
C SER A 465 1.51 -4.58 5.40
N ALA A 466 0.45 -5.12 4.78
CA ALA A 466 -0.45 -6.08 5.43
C ALA A 466 0.26 -7.39 5.80
N LEU A 467 1.12 -7.90 4.93
CA LEU A 467 1.96 -9.07 5.20
C LEU A 467 2.98 -8.81 6.31
N ARG A 468 3.39 -7.56 6.54
CA ARG A 468 4.32 -7.15 7.62
C ARG A 468 3.62 -6.72 8.91
N SER A 469 2.31 -6.74 8.98
CA SER A 469 1.54 -6.37 10.16
C SER A 469 1.78 -7.31 11.35
N ALA A 470 1.55 -6.83 12.57
CA ALA A 470 1.66 -7.63 13.80
C ALA A 470 0.79 -8.91 13.77
N GLY A 471 -0.43 -8.83 13.24
CA GLY A 471 -1.30 -9.99 13.09
C GLY A 471 -0.80 -11.00 12.05
N SER A 472 -0.12 -10.54 11.00
CA SER A 472 0.54 -11.41 10.02
C SER A 472 1.79 -12.06 10.63
N ARG A 473 2.62 -11.31 11.36
CA ARG A 473 3.77 -11.82 12.08
C ARG A 473 3.40 -13.02 12.96
N GLN A 474 2.34 -12.89 13.76
CA GLN A 474 1.88 -13.98 14.62
C GLN A 474 1.53 -15.25 13.81
N ARG A 475 0.93 -15.11 12.61
CA ARG A 475 0.64 -16.25 11.73
C ARG A 475 1.91 -16.90 11.18
N PHE A 476 2.90 -16.11 10.77
CA PHE A 476 4.20 -16.63 10.34
C PHE A 476 4.89 -17.41 11.45
N GLU A 477 5.00 -16.85 12.65
CA GLU A 477 5.63 -17.47 13.80
C GLU A 477 4.88 -18.77 14.22
N SER A 478 3.55 -18.73 14.24
CA SER A 478 2.73 -19.94 14.54
C SER A 478 2.85 -21.01 13.46
N ALA A 479 3.17 -20.66 12.24
CA ALA A 479 3.42 -21.60 11.14
C ALA A 479 4.84 -22.16 11.12
N GLY A 480 5.77 -21.73 11.99
CA GLY A 480 7.15 -22.19 12.04
C GLY A 480 8.12 -21.39 11.19
N PHE A 481 7.80 -20.11 10.94
CA PHE A 481 8.73 -19.16 10.36
C PHE A 481 9.37 -18.30 11.45
N HIS A 482 10.59 -17.85 11.21
CA HIS A 482 11.24 -16.80 11.97
C HIS A 482 11.00 -15.45 11.28
N TRP A 483 10.47 -14.49 12.03
CA TRP A 483 10.18 -13.16 11.51
C TRP A 483 11.46 -12.36 11.25
N ARG A 484 11.57 -11.73 10.08
CA ARG A 484 12.75 -10.96 9.64
C ARG A 484 12.40 -9.54 9.16
N ALA A 485 11.12 -9.23 8.93
CA ALA A 485 10.77 -7.87 8.60
C ALA A 485 11.14 -6.96 9.79
N ALA A 486 11.98 -5.96 9.54
CA ALA A 486 12.27 -4.93 10.54
C ALA A 486 10.93 -4.31 10.99
N GLY A 487 10.74 -4.20 12.30
CA GLY A 487 9.59 -3.52 12.85
C GLY A 487 9.58 -2.06 12.39
N ASP A 488 8.39 -1.58 12.01
CA ASP A 488 8.16 -0.15 11.77
C ASP A 488 8.32 0.63 13.08
#